data_b3f19806c65d30e9fe8ec47eb479d8ce
#
_entry.id   b3f19806c65d30e9fe8ec47eb479d8ce
#
_cell.length_a   1.000
_cell.length_b   1.000
_cell.length_c   1.000
_cell.angle_alpha   90.00
_cell.angle_beta   90.00
_cell.angle_gamma   90.00
#
_symmetry.space_group_name_H-M   'P 1'
#
loop_
_entity.id
_entity.type
_entity.pdbx_description
1 polymer ?
#
loop_
_entity_poly.entity_id
_entity_poly.type
_entity_poly.pdbx_seq_one_letter_code
_entity_poly.pdbx_strand_id
1 'polypeptide(L)'
;MRIQLFILTIISNMVLFTTAHAQDDFFKRPPPPISADARAEMETKLKEAQAEYEANPNSADALIWVGRRLAYLGRFYDAIETYNKGIELFPTDARFFRHRGHRWITVRQFGHAIADLTTASKLVKGKPDQIEPDGQPNARNIPTSTLQFNIWYHLGLAYYLHGWNQSALDAYRKCLKVSKSPDRLVATTHWLYMTLRRMDRNAEADKVLRPITEGMEVIENTSYYRLLLMYKGILPAESLLEEAEGDGAASHSLLYGIGNWHLYNGRREQAAGIFRKIVSSPQWTSFGFIAAEVDLKRF
;
A
#
# COMPACT_ATOMS: atom_id res chain seq x y z
N MET A 1 56.55 -25.55 -14.80
CA MET A 1 56.00 -24.23 -14.43
C MET A 1 54.47 -24.30 -14.46
N ARG A 2 53.91 -24.74 -13.36
CA ARG A 2 52.43 -24.85 -13.11
C ARG A 2 52.20 -24.14 -11.80
N ILE A 3 51.38 -23.11 -11.76
CA ILE A 3 50.66 -22.64 -10.55
C ILE A 3 49.62 -21.61 -10.99
N GLN A 4 48.43 -21.78 -10.39
CA GLN A 4 47.30 -20.88 -10.20
C GLN A 4 46.13 -20.98 -11.17
N LEU A 5 45.23 -21.77 -10.73
CA LEU A 5 43.79 -21.57 -10.99
C LEU A 5 43.01 -22.19 -9.81
N PHE A 6 42.77 -21.44 -8.76
CA PHE A 6 41.77 -21.74 -7.71
C PHE A 6 41.57 -20.47 -6.88
N ILE A 7 40.44 -19.83 -7.02
CA ILE A 7 39.67 -19.01 -6.07
C ILE A 7 38.70 -18.16 -6.90
N LEU A 8 37.51 -18.66 -7.17
CA LEU A 8 36.31 -17.83 -7.47
C LEU A 8 35.06 -18.70 -7.47
N THR A 9 34.66 -19.27 -6.33
CA THR A 9 33.37 -19.98 -6.25
C THR A 9 32.80 -20.05 -4.82
N ILE A 10 32.82 -18.97 -4.03
CA ILE A 10 32.20 -19.01 -2.68
C ILE A 10 31.28 -17.81 -2.37
N ILE A 11 31.05 -16.87 -3.26
CA ILE A 11 30.22 -15.68 -2.91
C ILE A 11 28.76 -15.78 -3.38
N SER A 12 28.38 -16.78 -4.18
CA SER A 12 27.02 -16.84 -4.75
C SER A 12 25.95 -17.49 -3.85
N ASN A 13 26.31 -18.20 -2.79
CA ASN A 13 25.33 -18.97 -2.00
C ASN A 13 24.81 -18.29 -0.73
N MET A 14 25.33 -17.14 -0.32
CA MET A 14 24.93 -16.51 0.95
C MET A 14 23.75 -15.54 0.81
N VAL A 15 23.43 -15.06 -0.40
CA VAL A 15 22.33 -14.12 -0.63
C VAL A 15 21.00 -14.85 -0.83
N LEU A 16 21.02 -16.09 -1.31
CA LEU A 16 19.80 -16.88 -1.57
C LEU A 16 19.16 -17.44 -0.28
N PHE A 17 19.93 -17.71 0.77
CA PHE A 17 19.38 -18.27 2.02
C PHE A 17 18.64 -17.26 2.90
N THR A 18 18.97 -15.98 2.86
CA THR A 18 18.28 -14.96 3.67
C THR A 18 16.90 -14.58 3.10
N THR A 19 16.72 -14.67 1.79
CA THR A 19 15.44 -14.38 1.15
C THR A 19 14.41 -15.50 1.37
N ALA A 20 14.83 -16.74 1.37
CA ALA A 20 13.94 -17.90 1.59
C ALA A 20 13.40 -17.95 3.02
N HIS A 21 14.22 -17.66 4.04
CA HIS A 21 13.76 -17.65 5.44
C HIS A 21 12.78 -16.50 5.74
N ALA A 22 13.00 -15.32 5.17
CA ALA A 22 12.08 -14.19 5.34
C ALA A 22 10.73 -14.44 4.65
N GLN A 23 10.70 -15.23 3.60
CA GLN A 23 9.49 -15.62 2.89
C GLN A 23 8.70 -16.67 3.68
N ASP A 24 9.38 -17.68 4.26
CA ASP A 24 8.75 -18.73 5.09
C ASP A 24 8.08 -18.17 6.35
N ASP A 25 8.68 -17.21 7.03
CA ASP A 25 8.12 -16.60 8.24
C ASP A 25 6.85 -15.79 7.93
N PHE A 26 6.76 -15.21 6.73
CA PHE A 26 5.57 -14.44 6.34
C PHE A 26 4.36 -15.34 6.03
N PHE A 27 4.59 -16.52 5.44
CA PHE A 27 3.54 -17.54 5.21
C PHE A 27 2.89 -18.04 6.51
N LYS A 28 3.62 -17.99 7.63
CA LYS A 28 3.16 -18.42 8.95
C LYS A 28 2.47 -17.33 9.75
N ARG A 29 2.49 -16.07 9.30
CA ARG A 29 1.86 -14.96 10.03
C ARG A 29 0.33 -15.12 10.00
N PRO A 30 -0.35 -15.19 11.15
CA PRO A 30 -1.79 -15.32 11.19
C PRO A 30 -2.44 -14.09 10.53
N PRO A 31 -3.63 -14.26 9.91
CA PRO A 31 -4.36 -13.12 9.38
C PRO A 31 -4.67 -12.12 10.50
N PRO A 32 -4.83 -10.82 10.16
CA PRO A 32 -5.23 -9.83 11.16
C PRO A 32 -6.52 -10.24 11.86
N PRO A 33 -6.66 -9.97 13.17
CA PRO A 33 -7.86 -10.29 13.91
C PRO A 33 -9.05 -9.49 13.37
N ILE A 34 -10.15 -10.18 13.16
CA ILE A 34 -11.48 -9.63 12.84
C ILE A 34 -12.50 -10.26 13.75
N SER A 35 -13.62 -9.57 14.06
CA SER A 35 -14.68 -10.13 14.89
C SER A 35 -15.31 -11.38 14.23
N ALA A 36 -15.93 -12.24 15.02
CA ALA A 36 -16.61 -13.43 14.51
C ALA A 36 -17.73 -13.07 13.53
N ASP A 37 -18.50 -12.03 13.84
CA ASP A 37 -19.60 -11.56 12.98
C ASP A 37 -19.08 -11.00 11.67
N ALA A 38 -18.05 -10.15 11.70
CA ALA A 38 -17.42 -9.64 10.49
C ALA A 38 -16.82 -10.77 9.63
N ARG A 39 -16.23 -11.79 10.26
CA ARG A 39 -15.72 -12.98 9.54
C ARG A 39 -16.85 -13.72 8.86
N ALA A 40 -17.96 -14.01 9.57
CA ALA A 40 -19.10 -14.72 9.01
C ALA A 40 -19.73 -13.97 7.82
N GLU A 41 -19.86 -12.65 7.92
CA GLU A 41 -20.31 -11.82 6.81
C GLU A 41 -19.36 -11.89 5.59
N MET A 42 -18.05 -11.76 5.83
CA MET A 42 -17.05 -11.85 4.76
C MET A 42 -17.02 -13.23 4.10
N GLU A 43 -17.20 -14.32 4.87
CA GLU A 43 -17.28 -15.69 4.33
C GLU A 43 -18.55 -15.90 3.49
N THR A 44 -19.68 -15.31 3.89
CA THR A 44 -20.91 -15.31 3.09
C THR A 44 -20.67 -14.61 1.75
N LYS A 45 -20.12 -13.39 1.77
CA LYS A 45 -19.77 -12.65 0.55
C LYS A 45 -18.76 -13.38 -0.34
N LEU A 46 -17.85 -14.16 0.25
CA LEU A 46 -16.93 -15.01 -0.53
C LEU A 46 -17.68 -16.14 -1.25
N LYS A 47 -18.60 -16.82 -0.56
CA LYS A 47 -19.44 -17.88 -1.18
C LYS A 47 -20.29 -17.33 -2.32
N GLU A 48 -20.89 -16.15 -2.15
CA GLU A 48 -21.65 -15.46 -3.20
C GLU A 48 -20.76 -15.15 -4.42
N ALA A 49 -19.57 -14.60 -4.21
CA ALA A 49 -18.64 -14.31 -5.29
C ALA A 49 -18.15 -15.57 -6.01
N GLN A 50 -17.96 -16.67 -5.29
CA GLN A 50 -17.59 -17.97 -5.87
C GLN A 50 -18.72 -18.54 -6.72
N ALA A 51 -19.97 -18.52 -6.23
CA ALA A 51 -21.14 -18.97 -6.97
C ALA A 51 -21.36 -18.14 -8.25
N GLU A 52 -21.16 -16.81 -8.18
CA GLU A 52 -21.24 -15.95 -9.37
C GLU A 52 -20.17 -16.32 -10.41
N TYR A 53 -18.93 -16.59 -9.95
CA TYR A 53 -17.87 -17.02 -10.84
C TYR A 53 -18.12 -18.42 -11.43
N GLU A 54 -18.67 -19.37 -10.66
CA GLU A 54 -19.05 -20.69 -11.15
C GLU A 54 -20.14 -20.62 -12.23
N ALA A 55 -21.12 -19.71 -12.05
CA ALA A 55 -22.16 -19.45 -13.04
C ALA A 55 -21.63 -18.74 -14.29
N ASN A 56 -20.60 -17.90 -14.14
CA ASN A 56 -20.05 -17.04 -15.19
C ASN A 56 -18.50 -17.17 -15.26
N PRO A 57 -17.93 -18.33 -15.64
CA PRO A 57 -16.48 -18.58 -15.54
C PRO A 57 -15.63 -17.75 -16.50
N ASN A 58 -16.26 -17.08 -17.49
CA ASN A 58 -15.60 -16.15 -18.41
C ASN A 58 -15.75 -14.67 -17.97
N SER A 59 -16.27 -14.41 -16.78
CA SER A 59 -16.40 -13.05 -16.23
C SER A 59 -15.14 -12.65 -15.47
N ALA A 60 -14.40 -11.69 -16.01
CA ALA A 60 -13.27 -11.06 -15.30
C ALA A 60 -13.72 -10.41 -13.98
N ASP A 61 -14.89 -9.78 -13.98
CA ASP A 61 -15.44 -9.10 -12.79
C ASP A 61 -15.73 -10.10 -11.67
N ALA A 62 -16.40 -11.22 -11.97
CA ALA A 62 -16.69 -12.26 -10.98
C ALA A 62 -15.39 -12.81 -10.36
N LEU A 63 -14.38 -13.12 -11.19
CA LEU A 63 -13.10 -13.63 -10.69
C LEU A 63 -12.34 -12.58 -9.84
N ILE A 64 -12.38 -11.30 -10.20
CA ILE A 64 -11.81 -10.20 -9.40
C ILE A 64 -12.49 -10.17 -8.03
N TRP A 65 -13.80 -10.31 -7.96
CA TRP A 65 -14.51 -10.31 -6.68
C TRP A 65 -14.13 -11.50 -5.80
N VAL A 66 -13.96 -12.69 -6.34
CA VAL A 66 -13.44 -13.84 -5.56
C VAL A 66 -12.09 -13.47 -4.92
N GLY A 67 -11.13 -12.97 -5.69
CA GLY A 67 -9.83 -12.57 -5.16
C GLY A 67 -9.92 -11.47 -4.10
N ARG A 68 -10.81 -10.49 -4.28
CA ARG A 68 -11.03 -9.42 -3.30
C ARG A 68 -11.61 -9.95 -1.99
N ARG A 69 -12.61 -10.83 -2.03
CA ARG A 69 -13.23 -11.45 -0.85
C ARG A 69 -12.24 -12.32 -0.07
N LEU A 70 -11.42 -13.08 -0.77
CA LEU A 70 -10.31 -13.84 -0.16
C LEU A 70 -9.34 -12.89 0.59
N ALA A 71 -8.98 -11.78 -0.03
CA ALA A 71 -8.07 -10.80 0.60
C ALA A 71 -8.67 -10.13 1.84
N TYR A 72 -9.97 -9.86 1.89
CA TYR A 72 -10.63 -9.30 3.08
C TYR A 72 -10.63 -10.28 4.25
N LEU A 73 -10.67 -11.58 3.97
CA LEU A 73 -10.52 -12.65 4.98
C LEU A 73 -9.06 -12.89 5.43
N GLY A 74 -8.09 -12.11 4.90
CA GLY A 74 -6.67 -12.31 5.19
C GLY A 74 -6.03 -13.47 4.42
N ARG A 75 -6.74 -14.09 3.47
CA ARG A 75 -6.27 -15.17 2.60
C ARG A 75 -5.51 -14.59 1.40
N PHE A 76 -4.39 -13.91 1.67
CA PHE A 76 -3.70 -13.09 0.67
C PHE A 76 -3.07 -13.92 -0.45
N TYR A 77 -2.53 -15.09 -0.14
CA TYR A 77 -1.93 -15.98 -1.15
C TYR A 77 -3.00 -16.63 -2.03
N ASP A 78 -4.15 -17.01 -1.47
CA ASP A 78 -5.28 -17.52 -2.26
C ASP A 78 -5.82 -16.43 -3.20
N ALA A 79 -5.84 -15.18 -2.75
CA ALA A 79 -6.17 -14.04 -3.61
C ALA A 79 -5.16 -13.86 -4.74
N ILE A 80 -3.86 -13.99 -4.46
CA ILE A 80 -2.78 -13.92 -5.46
C ILE A 80 -2.97 -15.03 -6.51
N GLU A 81 -3.22 -16.27 -6.09
CA GLU A 81 -3.48 -17.39 -7.01
C GLU A 81 -4.74 -17.16 -7.85
N THR A 82 -5.79 -16.60 -7.26
CA THR A 82 -6.99 -16.20 -8.02
C THR A 82 -6.66 -15.17 -9.10
N TYR A 83 -5.80 -14.18 -8.80
CA TYR A 83 -5.36 -13.19 -9.77
C TYR A 83 -4.36 -13.76 -10.78
N ASN A 84 -3.55 -14.76 -10.44
CA ASN A 84 -2.71 -15.51 -11.39
C ASN A 84 -3.59 -16.11 -12.48
N LYS A 85 -4.63 -16.86 -12.08
CA LYS A 85 -5.64 -17.42 -12.99
C LYS A 85 -6.30 -16.32 -13.84
N GLY A 86 -6.63 -15.19 -13.23
CA GLY A 86 -7.22 -14.05 -13.95
C GLY A 86 -6.29 -13.47 -15.02
N ILE A 87 -4.99 -13.39 -14.76
CA ILE A 87 -4.00 -12.92 -15.73
C ILE A 87 -3.83 -13.92 -16.89
N GLU A 88 -3.88 -15.22 -16.62
CA GLU A 88 -3.84 -16.25 -17.67
C GLU A 88 -5.06 -16.15 -18.60
N LEU A 89 -6.25 -15.95 -18.04
CA LEU A 89 -7.49 -15.85 -18.81
C LEU A 89 -7.68 -14.48 -19.49
N PHE A 90 -7.23 -13.40 -18.85
CA PHE A 90 -7.43 -12.01 -19.26
C PHE A 90 -6.12 -11.21 -19.24
N PRO A 91 -5.10 -11.55 -20.06
CA PRO A 91 -3.75 -11.00 -19.95
C PRO A 91 -3.63 -9.49 -20.23
N THR A 92 -4.66 -8.87 -20.79
CA THR A 92 -4.71 -7.42 -21.08
C THR A 92 -5.60 -6.63 -20.13
N ASP A 93 -6.20 -7.29 -19.12
CA ASP A 93 -6.99 -6.62 -18.10
C ASP A 93 -6.09 -6.13 -16.95
N ALA A 94 -5.88 -4.82 -16.91
CA ALA A 94 -5.03 -4.16 -15.90
C ALA A 94 -5.48 -4.40 -14.46
N ARG A 95 -6.74 -4.71 -14.22
CA ARG A 95 -7.33 -4.86 -12.90
C ARG A 95 -6.74 -6.03 -12.13
N PHE A 96 -6.46 -7.16 -12.81
CA PHE A 96 -5.81 -8.31 -12.17
C PHE A 96 -4.40 -7.97 -11.68
N PHE A 97 -3.59 -7.34 -12.51
CA PHE A 97 -2.26 -6.87 -12.13
C PHE A 97 -2.33 -5.84 -10.99
N ARG A 98 -3.31 -4.92 -11.02
CA ARG A 98 -3.52 -3.93 -9.96
C ARG A 98 -3.86 -4.60 -8.63
N HIS A 99 -4.77 -5.56 -8.61
CA HIS A 99 -5.18 -6.25 -7.39
C HIS A 99 -4.08 -7.17 -6.88
N ARG A 100 -3.42 -7.93 -7.75
CA ARG A 100 -2.30 -8.78 -7.36
C ARG A 100 -1.13 -7.95 -6.84
N GLY A 101 -0.79 -6.87 -7.50
CA GLY A 101 0.24 -5.92 -7.06
C GLY A 101 -0.01 -5.35 -5.66
N HIS A 102 -1.25 -5.02 -5.34
CA HIS A 102 -1.62 -4.62 -3.98
C HIS A 102 -1.39 -5.76 -2.98
N ARG A 103 -1.74 -7.02 -3.31
CA ARG A 103 -1.47 -8.15 -2.38
C ARG A 103 0.00 -8.41 -2.21
N TRP A 104 0.81 -8.25 -3.25
CA TRP A 104 2.28 -8.33 -3.14
C TRP A 104 2.84 -7.29 -2.16
N ILE A 105 2.29 -6.07 -2.11
CA ILE A 105 2.65 -5.09 -1.06
C ILE A 105 2.30 -5.65 0.32
N THR A 106 1.09 -6.18 0.49
CA THR A 106 0.62 -6.74 1.77
C THR A 106 1.54 -7.83 2.29
N VAL A 107 2.03 -8.70 1.42
CA VAL A 107 2.95 -9.80 1.77
C VAL A 107 4.44 -9.43 1.62
N ARG A 108 4.79 -8.14 1.55
CA ARG A 108 6.16 -7.58 1.49
C ARG A 108 6.98 -7.99 0.26
N GLN A 109 6.33 -8.50 -0.78
CA GLN A 109 6.99 -8.84 -2.06
C GLN A 109 6.99 -7.60 -2.98
N PHE A 110 7.72 -6.55 -2.58
CA PHE A 110 7.68 -5.25 -3.25
C PHE A 110 8.17 -5.30 -4.71
N GLY A 111 9.13 -6.18 -5.03
CA GLY A 111 9.59 -6.39 -6.40
C GLY A 111 8.48 -6.91 -7.32
N HIS A 112 7.71 -7.90 -6.86
CA HIS A 112 6.54 -8.42 -7.58
C HIS A 112 5.44 -7.35 -7.71
N ALA A 113 5.19 -6.57 -6.65
CA ALA A 113 4.24 -5.46 -6.69
C ALA A 113 4.62 -4.42 -7.76
N ILE A 114 5.91 -4.03 -7.83
CA ILE A 114 6.43 -3.08 -8.82
C ILE A 114 6.24 -3.63 -10.24
N ALA A 115 6.55 -4.90 -10.49
CA ALA A 115 6.39 -5.52 -11.79
C ALA A 115 4.92 -5.49 -12.26
N ASP A 116 4.00 -5.94 -11.40
CA ASP A 116 2.57 -5.97 -11.70
C ASP A 116 1.98 -4.57 -11.93
N LEU A 117 2.24 -3.64 -11.02
CA LEU A 117 1.69 -2.28 -11.10
C LEU A 117 2.29 -1.50 -12.29
N THR A 118 3.54 -1.78 -12.65
CA THR A 118 4.15 -1.24 -13.88
C THR A 118 3.43 -1.80 -15.12
N THR A 119 3.12 -3.10 -15.14
CA THR A 119 2.35 -3.71 -16.23
C THR A 119 0.95 -3.12 -16.30
N ALA A 120 0.24 -3.01 -15.17
CA ALA A 120 -1.07 -2.36 -15.10
C ALA A 120 -1.03 -0.93 -15.65
N SER A 121 0.00 -0.15 -15.30
CA SER A 121 0.16 1.24 -15.76
C SER A 121 0.35 1.36 -17.28
N LYS A 122 0.97 0.36 -17.91
CA LYS A 122 1.11 0.29 -19.38
C LYS A 122 -0.21 -0.08 -20.04
N LEU A 123 -0.95 -1.03 -19.46
CA LEU A 123 -2.24 -1.51 -20.00
C LEU A 123 -3.35 -0.45 -19.96
N VAL A 124 -3.29 0.51 -19.03
CA VAL A 124 -4.28 1.62 -18.95
C VAL A 124 -3.84 2.87 -19.71
N LYS A 125 -2.64 2.89 -20.29
CA LYS A 125 -2.13 4.07 -21.01
C LYS A 125 -3.05 4.46 -22.16
N GLY A 126 -3.51 5.71 -22.15
CA GLY A 126 -4.40 6.25 -23.19
C GLY A 126 -5.86 5.81 -23.05
N LYS A 127 -6.21 5.00 -22.05
CA LYS A 127 -7.59 4.61 -21.78
C LYS A 127 -8.25 5.60 -20.82
N PRO A 128 -9.58 5.79 -20.89
CA PRO A 128 -10.34 6.51 -19.89
C PRO A 128 -10.15 5.88 -18.50
N ASP A 129 -10.14 6.72 -17.46
CA ASP A 129 -10.11 6.21 -16.09
C ASP A 129 -11.49 5.66 -15.69
N GLN A 130 -11.50 4.67 -14.81
CA GLN A 130 -12.70 3.97 -14.39
C GLN A 130 -12.84 4.06 -12.87
N ILE A 131 -14.05 4.29 -12.37
CA ILE A 131 -14.36 4.13 -10.95
C ILE A 131 -14.10 2.66 -10.58
N GLU A 132 -13.34 2.45 -9.52
CA GLU A 132 -13.16 1.11 -8.96
C GLU A 132 -14.26 0.87 -7.91
N PRO A 133 -15.11 -0.16 -8.09
CA PRO A 133 -16.18 -0.46 -7.14
C PRO A 133 -15.61 -0.68 -5.74
N ASP A 134 -16.24 -0.08 -4.73
CA ASP A 134 -15.81 -0.25 -3.36
C ASP A 134 -16.25 -1.61 -2.82
N GLY A 135 -15.33 -2.35 -2.22
CA GLY A 135 -15.61 -3.67 -1.64
C GLY A 135 -16.05 -3.64 -0.18
N GLN A 136 -15.81 -2.51 0.48
CA GLN A 136 -16.26 -2.15 1.82
C GLN A 136 -16.72 -0.69 1.77
N PRO A 137 -17.95 -0.42 1.30
CA PRO A 137 -18.42 0.94 1.06
C PRO A 137 -18.36 1.79 2.33
N ASN A 138 -17.97 3.05 2.17
CA ASN A 138 -18.04 4.03 3.26
C ASN A 138 -19.52 4.37 3.60
N ALA A 139 -19.73 5.03 4.74
CA ALA A 139 -21.09 5.36 5.22
C ALA A 139 -21.92 6.21 4.24
N ARG A 140 -21.28 6.90 3.29
CA ARG A 140 -21.94 7.71 2.25
C ARG A 140 -22.21 6.92 0.96
N ASN A 141 -21.71 5.69 0.85
CA ASN A 141 -21.74 4.85 -0.34
C ASN A 141 -21.23 5.56 -1.62
N ILE A 142 -20.19 6.41 -1.47
CA ILE A 142 -19.57 7.14 -2.56
C ILE A 142 -18.20 6.53 -2.85
N PRO A 143 -17.96 5.92 -4.03
CA PRO A 143 -16.64 5.41 -4.40
C PRO A 143 -15.61 6.55 -4.46
N THR A 144 -14.53 6.42 -3.69
CA THR A 144 -13.49 7.46 -3.59
C THR A 144 -12.31 7.22 -4.52
N SER A 145 -12.18 6.03 -5.10
CA SER A 145 -11.02 5.63 -5.89
C SER A 145 -11.34 5.26 -7.35
N THR A 146 -10.31 5.29 -8.19
CA THR A 146 -10.37 4.87 -9.60
C THR A 146 -9.23 3.90 -9.91
N LEU A 147 -9.35 3.17 -11.03
CA LEU A 147 -8.35 2.20 -11.44
C LEU A 147 -6.97 2.84 -11.64
N GLN A 148 -6.89 3.95 -12.39
CA GLN A 148 -5.61 4.60 -12.65
C GLN A 148 -5.02 5.23 -11.38
N PHE A 149 -5.86 5.81 -10.52
CA PHE A 149 -5.41 6.29 -9.21
C PHE A 149 -4.79 5.15 -8.40
N ASN A 150 -5.50 4.04 -8.25
CA ASN A 150 -5.02 2.90 -7.47
C ASN A 150 -3.73 2.28 -8.04
N ILE A 151 -3.59 2.22 -9.36
CA ILE A 151 -2.35 1.73 -10.00
C ILE A 151 -1.17 2.65 -9.62
N TRP A 152 -1.27 3.95 -9.83
CA TRP A 152 -0.17 4.87 -9.58
C TRP A 152 0.11 5.06 -8.09
N TYR A 153 -0.92 5.06 -7.25
CA TYR A 153 -0.81 5.16 -5.80
C TYR A 153 -0.03 3.97 -5.22
N HIS A 154 -0.44 2.75 -5.56
CA HIS A 154 0.23 1.55 -5.07
C HIS A 154 1.61 1.34 -5.70
N LEU A 155 1.83 1.76 -6.94
CA LEU A 155 3.16 1.74 -7.54
C LEU A 155 4.12 2.71 -6.83
N GLY A 156 3.64 3.92 -6.51
CA GLY A 156 4.41 4.87 -5.69
C GLY A 156 4.74 4.29 -4.32
N LEU A 157 3.77 3.66 -3.67
CA LEU A 157 3.96 3.01 -2.37
C LEU A 157 4.96 1.84 -2.45
N ALA A 158 4.84 0.98 -3.45
CA ALA A 158 5.78 -0.14 -3.63
C ALA A 158 7.22 0.35 -3.83
N TYR A 159 7.43 1.40 -4.62
CA TYR A 159 8.75 2.02 -4.77
C TYR A 159 9.24 2.66 -3.47
N TYR A 160 8.39 3.38 -2.75
CA TYR A 160 8.73 3.99 -1.47
C TYR A 160 9.18 2.95 -0.44
N LEU A 161 8.42 1.87 -0.30
CA LEU A 161 8.72 0.76 0.58
C LEU A 161 10.00 0.02 0.17
N HIS A 162 10.26 -0.08 -1.12
CA HIS A 162 11.50 -0.66 -1.65
C HIS A 162 12.73 0.25 -1.42
N GLY A 163 12.51 1.55 -1.17
CA GLY A 163 13.56 2.55 -1.00
C GLY A 163 13.96 3.27 -2.30
N TRP A 164 13.22 3.07 -3.38
CA TRP A 164 13.47 3.72 -4.66
C TRP A 164 12.73 5.07 -4.75
N ASN A 165 13.19 6.03 -3.94
CA ASN A 165 12.50 7.30 -3.72
C ASN A 165 12.27 8.11 -5.01
N GLN A 166 13.22 8.10 -5.97
CA GLN A 166 13.02 8.81 -7.23
C GLN A 166 11.88 8.18 -8.05
N SER A 167 11.82 6.86 -8.13
CA SER A 167 10.73 6.15 -8.81
C SER A 167 9.39 6.36 -8.11
N ALA A 168 9.38 6.39 -6.78
CA ALA A 168 8.19 6.72 -5.99
C ALA A 168 7.70 8.13 -6.29
N LEU A 169 8.59 9.11 -6.32
CA LEU A 169 8.28 10.49 -6.69
C LEU A 169 7.64 10.58 -8.07
N ASP A 170 8.19 9.89 -9.06
CA ASP A 170 7.68 9.91 -10.43
C ASP A 170 6.29 9.23 -10.54
N ALA A 171 6.08 8.14 -9.81
CA ALA A 171 4.78 7.48 -9.73
C ALA A 171 3.72 8.35 -9.03
N TYR A 172 4.05 8.97 -7.90
CA TYR A 172 3.12 9.88 -7.21
C TYR A 172 2.81 11.15 -8.00
N ARG A 173 3.74 11.69 -8.78
CA ARG A 173 3.45 12.79 -9.71
C ARG A 173 2.45 12.38 -10.81
N LYS A 174 2.50 11.13 -11.27
CA LYS A 174 1.50 10.58 -12.21
C LYS A 174 0.17 10.35 -11.50
N CYS A 175 0.19 9.84 -10.26
CA CYS A 175 -0.99 9.69 -9.42
C CYS A 175 -1.70 11.04 -9.21
N LEU A 176 -0.95 12.10 -8.93
CA LEU A 176 -1.50 13.45 -8.72
C LEU A 176 -2.28 13.96 -9.95
N LYS A 177 -1.85 13.62 -11.18
CA LYS A 177 -2.57 14.01 -12.40
C LYS A 177 -3.97 13.40 -12.52
N VAL A 178 -4.19 12.23 -11.92
CA VAL A 178 -5.49 11.53 -11.92
C VAL A 178 -6.26 11.70 -10.61
N SER A 179 -5.68 12.37 -9.60
CA SER A 179 -6.30 12.63 -8.29
C SER A 179 -7.26 13.83 -8.37
N LYS A 180 -8.49 13.59 -8.84
CA LYS A 180 -9.50 14.63 -9.13
C LYS A 180 -10.52 14.85 -8.01
N SER A 181 -10.52 14.03 -6.95
CA SER A 181 -11.36 14.23 -5.77
C SER A 181 -10.51 14.61 -4.56
N PRO A 182 -11.10 15.23 -3.52
CA PRO A 182 -10.39 15.54 -2.28
C PRO A 182 -9.68 14.33 -1.67
N ASP A 183 -10.34 13.18 -1.59
CA ASP A 183 -9.76 11.96 -1.05
C ASP A 183 -8.51 11.50 -1.79
N ARG A 184 -8.56 11.46 -3.13
CA ARG A 184 -7.42 11.07 -3.96
C ARG A 184 -6.29 12.09 -3.88
N LEU A 185 -6.63 13.39 -3.86
CA LEU A 185 -5.65 14.46 -3.73
C LEU A 185 -4.90 14.36 -2.39
N VAL A 186 -5.64 14.20 -1.29
CA VAL A 186 -5.08 14.07 0.07
C VAL A 186 -4.19 12.84 0.17
N ALA A 187 -4.66 11.66 -0.26
CA ALA A 187 -3.88 10.44 -0.18
C ALA A 187 -2.58 10.52 -0.99
N THR A 188 -2.65 11.05 -2.22
CA THR A 188 -1.46 11.22 -3.07
C THR A 188 -0.50 12.24 -2.48
N THR A 189 -1.00 13.38 -2.03
CA THR A 189 -0.18 14.48 -1.50
C THR A 189 0.57 14.05 -0.25
N HIS A 190 -0.05 13.25 0.62
CA HIS A 190 0.58 12.73 1.83
C HIS A 190 1.86 11.93 1.52
N TRP A 191 1.75 10.91 0.68
CA TRP A 191 2.91 10.08 0.32
C TRP A 191 3.94 10.81 -0.54
N LEU A 192 3.49 11.67 -1.43
CA LEU A 192 4.36 12.55 -2.24
C LEU A 192 5.16 13.49 -1.36
N TYR A 193 4.53 14.13 -0.38
CA TYR A 193 5.20 15.01 0.58
C TYR A 193 6.28 14.27 1.36
N MET A 194 5.95 13.12 1.96
CA MET A 194 6.92 12.30 2.68
C MET A 194 8.08 11.86 1.80
N THR A 195 7.81 11.47 0.55
CA THR A 195 8.84 11.09 -0.42
C THR A 195 9.80 12.25 -0.70
N LEU A 196 9.28 13.45 -0.94
CA LEU A 196 10.08 14.66 -1.16
C LEU A 196 10.93 15.02 0.06
N ARG A 197 10.36 14.95 1.26
CA ARG A 197 11.07 15.23 2.51
C ARG A 197 12.21 14.23 2.76
N ARG A 198 12.02 12.96 2.43
CA ARG A 198 13.08 11.93 2.50
C ARG A 198 14.20 12.12 1.47
N MET A 199 13.96 12.92 0.44
CA MET A 199 14.94 13.27 -0.58
C MET A 199 15.53 14.67 -0.33
N ASP A 200 15.28 15.28 0.82
CA ASP A 200 15.69 16.66 1.18
C ASP A 200 15.18 17.73 0.20
N ARG A 201 14.12 17.44 -0.57
CA ARG A 201 13.49 18.34 -1.54
C ARG A 201 12.42 19.20 -0.87
N ASN A 202 12.80 19.94 0.18
CA ASN A 202 11.90 20.66 1.07
C ASN A 202 11.04 21.70 0.35
N ALA A 203 11.63 22.52 -0.53
CA ALA A 203 10.90 23.54 -1.28
C ALA A 203 9.81 22.95 -2.21
N GLU A 204 10.00 21.74 -2.70
CA GLU A 204 8.98 21.04 -3.50
C GLU A 204 7.92 20.39 -2.60
N ALA A 205 8.33 19.88 -1.45
CA ALA A 205 7.39 19.37 -0.45
C ALA A 205 6.41 20.47 0.00
N ASP A 206 6.90 21.69 0.24
CA ASP A 206 6.04 22.83 0.59
C ASP A 206 5.08 23.20 -0.56
N LYS A 207 5.53 23.08 -1.80
CA LYS A 207 4.67 23.37 -2.98
C LYS A 207 3.51 22.40 -3.10
N VAL A 208 3.72 21.10 -2.84
CA VAL A 208 2.64 20.09 -2.98
C VAL A 208 1.57 20.22 -1.89
N LEU A 209 1.86 20.91 -0.78
CA LEU A 209 0.89 21.20 0.27
C LEU A 209 -0.08 22.36 -0.08
N ARG A 210 0.24 23.20 -1.06
CA ARG A 210 -0.56 24.41 -1.37
C ARG A 210 -2.03 24.15 -1.66
N PRO A 211 -2.41 23.09 -2.42
CA PRO A 211 -3.83 22.80 -2.70
C PRO A 211 -4.62 22.28 -1.49
N ILE A 212 -3.93 21.92 -0.40
CA ILE A 212 -4.59 21.40 0.80
C ILE A 212 -5.03 22.59 1.65
N THR A 213 -6.34 22.72 1.86
CA THR A 213 -6.94 23.79 2.65
C THR A 213 -7.76 23.24 3.80
N GLU A 214 -8.02 24.06 4.82
CA GLU A 214 -8.97 23.74 5.85
C GLU A 214 -10.39 23.62 5.28
N GLY A 215 -11.21 22.75 5.86
CA GLY A 215 -12.58 22.54 5.41
C GLY A 215 -12.75 21.71 4.14
N MET A 216 -11.69 21.04 3.63
CA MET A 216 -11.85 20.09 2.52
C MET A 216 -12.78 18.93 2.91
N GLU A 217 -13.74 18.60 2.03
CA GLU A 217 -14.67 17.48 2.22
C GLU A 217 -14.00 16.15 1.87
N VAL A 218 -13.31 15.55 2.85
CA VAL A 218 -12.64 14.24 2.73
C VAL A 218 -13.52 13.18 3.37
N ILE A 219 -13.78 12.08 2.66
CA ILE A 219 -14.72 11.02 3.07
C ILE A 219 -13.99 9.90 3.83
N GLU A 220 -12.91 9.36 3.26
CA GLU A 220 -12.20 8.19 3.79
C GLU A 220 -10.79 8.52 4.29
N ASN A 221 -10.07 9.41 3.62
CA ASN A 221 -8.66 9.69 3.87
C ASN A 221 -8.44 10.78 4.94
N THR A 222 -9.29 10.83 5.96
CA THR A 222 -9.27 11.86 7.02
C THR A 222 -7.95 11.87 7.79
N SER A 223 -7.37 10.72 8.10
CA SER A 223 -6.06 10.63 8.76
C SER A 223 -4.95 11.28 7.95
N TYR A 224 -4.90 11.04 6.64
CA TYR A 224 -3.93 11.70 5.77
C TYR A 224 -4.19 13.21 5.65
N TYR A 225 -5.45 13.61 5.60
CA TYR A 225 -5.81 15.02 5.58
C TYR A 225 -5.31 15.77 6.83
N ARG A 226 -5.52 15.20 8.01
CA ARG A 226 -5.04 15.77 9.27
C ARG A 226 -3.52 15.85 9.32
N LEU A 227 -2.81 14.84 8.84
CA LEU A 227 -1.35 14.87 8.71
C LEU A 227 -0.88 15.98 7.76
N LEU A 228 -1.57 16.21 6.65
CA LEU A 228 -1.23 17.30 5.75
C LEU A 228 -1.44 18.67 6.39
N LEU A 229 -2.47 18.86 7.22
CA LEU A 229 -2.67 20.07 8.01
C LEU A 229 -1.56 20.25 9.08
N MET A 230 -1.11 19.14 9.69
CA MET A 230 0.04 19.15 10.59
C MET A 230 1.33 19.53 9.84
N TYR A 231 1.58 18.99 8.65
CA TYR A 231 2.76 19.37 7.85
C TYR A 231 2.75 20.84 7.44
N LYS A 232 1.59 21.45 7.33
CA LYS A 232 1.41 22.90 7.10
C LYS A 232 1.58 23.75 8.37
N GLY A 233 1.69 23.13 9.54
CA GLY A 233 1.74 23.84 10.83
C GLY A 233 0.38 24.36 11.31
N ILE A 234 -0.73 23.89 10.76
CA ILE A 234 -2.09 24.25 11.15
C ILE A 234 -2.53 23.42 12.37
N LEU A 235 -2.18 22.15 12.41
CA LEU A 235 -2.47 21.25 13.54
C LEU A 235 -1.18 20.88 14.28
N PRO A 236 -1.17 20.87 15.63
CA PRO A 236 -0.04 20.37 16.39
C PRO A 236 0.07 18.83 16.30
N ALA A 237 1.30 18.31 16.32
CA ALA A 237 1.53 16.86 16.24
C ALA A 237 0.97 16.13 17.48
N GLU A 238 0.95 16.78 18.63
CA GLU A 238 0.46 16.26 19.89
C GLU A 238 -1.03 15.88 19.80
N SER A 239 -1.86 16.74 19.19
CA SER A 239 -3.29 16.46 19.02
C SER A 239 -3.54 15.22 18.14
N LEU A 240 -2.68 14.99 17.14
CA LEU A 240 -2.80 13.81 16.27
C LEU A 240 -2.32 12.53 16.98
N LEU A 241 -1.37 12.64 17.91
CA LEU A 241 -0.94 11.51 18.75
C LEU A 241 -2.05 11.06 19.69
N GLU A 242 -2.81 11.99 20.28
CA GLU A 242 -3.99 11.71 21.11
C GLU A 242 -5.10 11.01 20.29
N GLU A 243 -5.33 11.45 19.05
CA GLU A 243 -6.30 10.83 18.15
C GLU A 243 -5.87 9.44 17.66
N ALA A 244 -4.57 9.17 17.62
CA ALA A 244 -4.01 7.90 17.15
C ALA A 244 -4.07 6.78 18.20
N GLU A 245 -5.09 6.78 19.07
CA GLU A 245 -5.36 5.68 20.00
C GLU A 245 -6.00 4.50 19.28
N GLY A 246 -5.56 3.28 19.62
CA GLY A 246 -6.05 2.02 19.05
C GLY A 246 -5.14 1.43 17.98
N ASP A 247 -5.58 0.28 17.43
CA ASP A 247 -4.79 -0.60 16.53
C ASP A 247 -5.31 -0.63 15.09
N GLY A 248 -6.14 0.34 14.70
CA GLY A 248 -6.72 0.38 13.35
C GLY A 248 -5.81 0.99 12.29
N ALA A 249 -6.18 0.81 11.02
CA ALA A 249 -5.44 1.38 9.90
C ALA A 249 -5.35 2.92 9.95
N ALA A 250 -6.38 3.58 10.48
CA ALA A 250 -6.40 5.04 10.68
C ALA A 250 -5.33 5.48 11.70
N SER A 251 -5.25 4.81 12.87
CA SER A 251 -4.23 5.04 13.88
C SER A 251 -2.82 4.79 13.35
N HIS A 252 -2.60 3.68 12.64
CA HIS A 252 -1.31 3.39 12.02
C HIS A 252 -0.91 4.44 10.97
N SER A 253 -1.88 4.99 10.24
CA SER A 253 -1.63 6.05 9.26
C SER A 253 -1.17 7.34 9.95
N LEU A 254 -1.84 7.76 11.04
CA LEU A 254 -1.46 8.91 11.84
C LEU A 254 -0.08 8.73 12.47
N LEU A 255 0.11 7.64 13.20
CA LEU A 255 1.37 7.33 13.87
C LEU A 255 2.55 7.25 12.88
N TYR A 256 2.35 6.59 11.73
CA TYR A 256 3.42 6.52 10.74
C TYR A 256 3.77 7.91 10.18
N GLY A 257 2.77 8.72 9.84
CA GLY A 257 3.00 10.08 9.35
C GLY A 257 3.77 10.93 10.35
N ILE A 258 3.43 10.87 11.64
CA ILE A 258 4.12 11.60 12.72
C ILE A 258 5.54 11.04 12.92
N GLY A 259 5.69 9.72 12.99
CA GLY A 259 6.99 9.06 13.11
C GLY A 259 7.93 9.42 11.96
N ASN A 260 7.42 9.39 10.73
CA ASN A 260 8.16 9.80 9.55
C ASN A 260 8.51 11.30 9.58
N TRP A 261 7.62 12.17 10.08
CA TRP A 261 7.89 13.58 10.30
C TRP A 261 9.03 13.79 11.29
N HIS A 262 9.08 13.03 12.39
CA HIS A 262 10.25 13.04 13.28
C HIS A 262 11.51 12.57 12.55
N LEU A 263 11.43 11.51 11.76
CA LEU A 263 12.58 10.92 11.08
C LEU A 263 13.28 11.93 10.15
N TYR A 264 12.56 12.55 9.21
CA TYR A 264 13.17 13.49 8.28
C TYR A 264 13.49 14.87 8.88
N ASN A 265 13.08 15.13 10.13
CA ASN A 265 13.54 16.27 10.94
C ASN A 265 14.66 15.91 11.93
N GLY A 266 15.34 14.77 11.72
CA GLY A 266 16.51 14.36 12.51
C GLY A 266 16.21 13.77 13.88
N ARG A 267 14.96 13.66 14.29
CA ARG A 267 14.53 13.13 15.59
C ARG A 267 14.33 11.61 15.54
N ARG A 268 15.43 10.92 15.32
CA ARG A 268 15.49 9.49 14.97
C ARG A 268 14.91 8.59 16.07
N GLU A 269 15.25 8.84 17.34
CA GLU A 269 14.77 8.02 18.46
C GLU A 269 13.24 8.14 18.68
N GLN A 270 12.70 9.36 18.51
CA GLN A 270 11.25 9.56 18.58
C GLN A 270 10.54 8.81 17.45
N ALA A 271 11.07 8.89 16.23
CA ALA A 271 10.56 8.12 15.11
C ALA A 271 10.57 6.60 15.39
N ALA A 272 11.70 6.08 15.88
CA ALA A 272 11.85 4.66 16.22
C ALA A 272 10.87 4.21 17.30
N GLY A 273 10.65 5.03 18.33
CA GLY A 273 9.67 4.77 19.40
C GLY A 273 8.26 4.62 18.85
N ILE A 274 7.84 5.54 17.98
CA ILE A 274 6.53 5.50 17.31
C ILE A 274 6.41 4.28 16.40
N PHE A 275 7.44 3.99 15.59
CA PHE A 275 7.40 2.82 14.69
C PHE A 275 7.34 1.49 15.45
N ARG A 276 8.06 1.36 16.60
CA ARG A 276 7.94 0.17 17.47
C ARG A 276 6.52 0.02 18.01
N LYS A 277 5.84 1.11 18.40
CA LYS A 277 4.44 1.09 18.82
C LYS A 277 3.54 0.55 17.70
N ILE A 278 3.73 1.01 16.46
CA ILE A 278 2.93 0.53 15.31
C ILE A 278 3.12 -0.98 15.10
N VAL A 279 4.37 -1.46 15.05
CA VAL A 279 4.65 -2.86 14.71
C VAL A 279 4.37 -3.84 15.87
N SER A 280 4.01 -3.38 17.04
CA SER A 280 3.49 -4.22 18.12
C SER A 280 2.01 -4.59 17.96
N SER A 281 1.30 -3.94 17.04
CA SER A 281 -0.11 -4.22 16.76
C SER A 281 -0.29 -5.53 15.99
N PRO A 282 -1.39 -6.27 16.21
CA PRO A 282 -1.74 -7.42 15.39
C PRO A 282 -2.29 -7.04 14.01
N GLN A 283 -2.64 -5.78 13.76
CA GLN A 283 -3.20 -5.25 12.51
C GLN A 283 -2.11 -4.91 11.48
N TRP A 284 -1.33 -5.89 11.08
CA TRP A 284 -0.10 -5.77 10.31
C TRP A 284 -0.28 -5.46 8.80
N THR A 285 -1.49 -5.33 8.30
CA THR A 285 -1.78 -5.15 6.86
C THR A 285 -1.89 -3.71 6.41
N SER A 286 -2.00 -2.76 7.34
CA SER A 286 -2.10 -1.34 7.00
C SER A 286 -0.79 -0.81 6.40
N PHE A 287 -0.89 0.16 5.50
CA PHE A 287 0.31 0.75 4.87
C PHE A 287 1.21 1.46 5.88
N GLY A 288 0.63 2.07 6.92
CA GLY A 288 1.40 2.66 8.01
C GLY A 288 2.22 1.63 8.78
N PHE A 289 1.64 0.45 9.06
CA PHE A 289 2.37 -0.66 9.68
C PHE A 289 3.51 -1.17 8.78
N ILE A 290 3.20 -1.44 7.50
CA ILE A 290 4.19 -1.95 6.55
C ILE A 290 5.36 -0.98 6.40
N ALA A 291 5.07 0.31 6.35
CA ALA A 291 6.10 1.33 6.23
C ALA A 291 6.95 1.46 7.50
N ALA A 292 6.32 1.40 8.69
CA ALA A 292 7.04 1.41 9.96
C ALA A 292 7.96 0.18 10.12
N GLU A 293 7.47 -1.01 9.72
CA GLU A 293 8.25 -2.26 9.72
C GLU A 293 9.48 -2.17 8.80
N VAL A 294 9.31 -1.60 7.60
CA VAL A 294 10.40 -1.40 6.64
C VAL A 294 11.41 -0.38 7.16
N ASP A 295 10.94 0.71 7.72
CA ASP A 295 11.82 1.76 8.24
C ASP A 295 12.63 1.30 9.43
N LEU A 296 12.04 0.57 10.37
CA LEU A 296 12.77 -0.01 11.51
C LEU A 296 13.93 -0.92 11.08
N LYS A 297 13.84 -1.59 9.94
CA LYS A 297 14.93 -2.40 9.39
C LYS A 297 16.08 -1.56 8.80
N ARG A 298 15.87 -0.24 8.63
CA ARG A 298 16.85 0.71 8.09
C ARG A 298 17.49 1.58 9.17
N PHE A 299 17.05 1.44 10.45
CA PHE A 299 17.66 2.10 11.60
C PHE A 299 18.91 1.37 12.03
#